data_19a07348a67cadb6851ac4898c458b88
#
_entry.id   19a07348a67cadb6851ac4898c458b88
#
_cell.length_a   1.000
_cell.length_b   1.000
_cell.length_c   1.000
_cell.angle_alpha   90.00
_cell.angle_beta   90.00
_cell.angle_gamma   90.00
#
_symmetry.space_group_name_H-M   'P 1'
#
loop_
_entity.id
_entity.type
_entity.pdbx_description
1 polymer ?
#
loop_
_entity_poly.entity_id
_entity_poly.type
_entity_poly.pdbx_seq_one_letter_code
_entity_poly.pdbx_strand_id
1 'polypeptide(L)'
;MRIFLTGATGVIGRRALPLLVALDHAVTAVVHRPQSRAEIERAGAVPVQVDLFARDALQRAVAGHDAVINLATHLPVGLRMFLPGAWAENDRIRRIASANLVDAAIAGGATRFIQESFAPAYPDRGEAWIDERTALAPARFSRSLVDAERSAQRFSGVGRTGVILRFAAFYGPDSWFTRDLIRYVRRGFVPIPGAAESYISSVSHDDAARAVVGALLARAGNLQCRR
;
A
#
# COMPACT_ATOMS: atom_id res chain seq x y z
N MET A 1 -4.82 17.34 9.97
CA MET A 1 -4.82 17.32 8.48
C MET A 1 -6.08 16.65 7.99
N ARG A 2 -6.56 17.04 6.81
CA ARG A 2 -7.61 16.30 6.08
C ARG A 2 -6.93 15.27 5.19
N ILE A 3 -7.23 13.99 5.41
CA ILE A 3 -6.55 12.87 4.73
C ILE A 3 -7.55 12.08 3.89
N PHE A 4 -7.23 11.87 2.63
CA PHE A 4 -7.95 10.95 1.75
C PHE A 4 -7.23 9.58 1.74
N LEU A 5 -7.90 8.54 2.20
CA LEU A 5 -7.32 7.21 2.37
C LEU A 5 -8.00 6.19 1.46
N THR A 6 -7.24 5.54 0.59
CA THR A 6 -7.69 4.33 -0.15
C THR A 6 -7.16 3.07 0.52
N GLY A 7 -7.83 1.95 0.32
CA GLY A 7 -7.42 0.68 0.93
C GLY A 7 -7.65 0.60 2.45
N ALA A 8 -8.52 1.45 3.00
CA ALA A 8 -8.79 1.56 4.46
C ALA A 8 -9.24 0.24 5.12
N THR A 9 -9.89 -0.65 4.38
CA THR A 9 -10.37 -1.96 4.88
C THR A 9 -9.38 -3.11 4.66
N GLY A 10 -8.22 -2.82 4.05
CA GLY A 10 -7.13 -3.78 3.88
C GLY A 10 -6.39 -4.06 5.19
N VAL A 11 -5.46 -5.03 5.16
CA VAL A 11 -4.72 -5.46 6.38
C VAL A 11 -3.93 -4.34 7.06
N ILE A 12 -3.42 -3.38 6.29
CA ILE A 12 -2.71 -2.21 6.81
C ILE A 12 -3.68 -1.07 7.07
N GLY A 13 -4.61 -0.79 6.13
CA GLY A 13 -5.53 0.34 6.23
C GLY A 13 -6.41 0.30 7.46
N ARG A 14 -6.97 -0.87 7.82
CA ARG A 14 -7.79 -1.02 9.03
C ARG A 14 -7.05 -0.79 10.35
N ARG A 15 -5.72 -0.85 10.33
CA ARG A 15 -4.86 -0.52 11.47
C ARG A 15 -4.38 0.93 11.44
N ALA A 16 -4.05 1.43 10.26
CA ALA A 16 -3.59 2.81 10.11
C ALA A 16 -4.73 3.81 10.36
N LEU A 17 -5.96 3.49 9.93
CA LEU A 17 -7.11 4.37 10.06
C LEU A 17 -7.37 4.84 11.49
N PRO A 18 -7.53 3.94 12.50
CA PRO A 18 -7.73 4.39 13.89
C PRO A 18 -6.53 5.16 14.45
N LEU A 19 -5.31 4.86 14.03
CA LEU A 19 -4.12 5.62 14.43
C LEU A 19 -4.14 7.05 13.87
N LEU A 20 -4.57 7.23 12.62
CA LEU A 20 -4.71 8.55 12.01
C LEU A 20 -5.78 9.38 12.71
N VAL A 21 -6.92 8.77 13.04
CA VAL A 21 -8.01 9.43 13.77
C VAL A 21 -7.59 9.80 15.20
N ALA A 22 -6.87 8.91 15.89
CA ALA A 22 -6.36 9.16 17.24
C ALA A 22 -5.33 10.31 17.30
N LEU A 23 -4.75 10.70 16.17
CA LEU A 23 -3.88 11.86 16.00
C LEU A 23 -4.63 13.11 15.50
N ASP A 24 -5.95 13.17 15.70
CA ASP A 24 -6.83 14.28 15.33
C ASP A 24 -6.80 14.63 13.83
N HIS A 25 -6.57 13.63 12.96
CA HIS A 25 -6.71 13.80 11.51
C HIS A 25 -8.16 13.56 11.09
N ALA A 26 -8.71 14.43 10.26
CA ALA A 26 -9.99 14.23 9.61
C ALA A 26 -9.78 13.29 8.39
N VAL A 27 -10.22 12.03 8.49
CA VAL A 27 -9.98 11.03 7.47
C VAL A 27 -11.23 10.76 6.65
N THR A 28 -11.13 10.92 5.33
CA THR A 28 -12.11 10.43 4.35
C THR A 28 -11.58 9.12 3.78
N ALA A 29 -12.28 8.01 4.01
CA ALA A 29 -11.82 6.68 3.64
C ALA A 29 -12.67 6.07 2.53
N VAL A 30 -12.01 5.62 1.46
CA VAL A 30 -12.69 4.98 0.33
C VAL A 30 -13.21 3.60 0.73
N VAL A 31 -14.50 3.37 0.50
CA VAL A 31 -15.15 2.07 0.65
C VAL A 31 -15.43 1.47 -0.72
N HIS A 32 -15.04 0.21 -0.89
CA HIS A 32 -15.34 -0.55 -2.10
C HIS A 32 -16.66 -1.33 -1.96
N ARG A 33 -16.97 -1.79 -0.75
CA ARG A 33 -18.17 -2.57 -0.45
C ARG A 33 -19.06 -1.81 0.53
N PRO A 34 -20.37 -1.70 0.28
CA PRO A 34 -21.29 -1.00 1.19
C PRO A 34 -21.21 -1.48 2.65
N GLN A 35 -20.98 -2.79 2.85
CA GLN A 35 -20.87 -3.40 4.16
C GLN A 35 -19.71 -2.87 5.00
N SER A 36 -18.65 -2.39 4.36
CA SER A 36 -17.48 -1.82 5.04
C SER A 36 -17.70 -0.39 5.53
N ARG A 37 -18.81 0.24 5.19
CA ARG A 37 -19.15 1.61 5.60
C ARG A 37 -19.17 1.77 7.12
N ALA A 38 -19.90 0.88 7.79
CA ALA A 38 -20.03 0.90 9.24
C ALA A 38 -18.70 0.67 9.99
N GLU A 39 -17.76 -0.07 9.38
CA GLU A 39 -16.41 -0.26 9.94
C GLU A 39 -15.62 1.05 9.92
N ILE A 40 -15.68 1.79 8.82
CA ILE A 40 -15.01 3.09 8.67
C ILE A 40 -15.60 4.13 9.63
N GLU A 41 -16.94 4.20 9.73
CA GLU A 41 -17.64 5.13 10.63
C GLU A 41 -17.31 4.83 12.11
N ARG A 42 -17.28 3.54 12.50
CA ARG A 42 -16.86 3.14 13.86
C ARG A 42 -15.40 3.49 14.17
N ALA A 43 -14.54 3.53 13.17
CA ALA A 43 -13.17 3.97 13.33
C ALA A 43 -13.02 5.52 13.40
N GLY A 44 -14.12 6.27 13.32
CA GLY A 44 -14.12 7.74 13.42
C GLY A 44 -13.82 8.46 12.10
N ALA A 45 -13.91 7.78 10.96
CA ALA A 45 -13.65 8.36 9.65
C ALA A 45 -14.93 8.50 8.81
N VAL A 46 -14.87 9.32 7.78
CA VAL A 46 -15.97 9.56 6.83
C VAL A 46 -15.84 8.60 5.66
N PRO A 47 -16.77 7.66 5.45
CA PRO A 47 -16.71 6.77 4.30
C PRO A 47 -17.17 7.47 3.03
N VAL A 48 -16.41 7.30 1.94
CA VAL A 48 -16.78 7.75 0.60
C VAL A 48 -16.75 6.58 -0.37
N GLN A 49 -17.78 6.47 -1.21
CA GLN A 49 -17.79 5.52 -2.30
C GLN A 49 -17.42 6.24 -3.59
N VAL A 50 -16.29 5.89 -4.17
CA VAL A 50 -15.80 6.46 -5.42
C VAL A 50 -15.03 5.39 -6.19
N ASP A 51 -15.25 5.36 -7.50
CA ASP A 51 -14.45 4.54 -8.41
C ASP A 51 -13.10 5.23 -8.67
N LEU A 52 -11.99 4.58 -8.32
CA LEU A 52 -10.64 5.09 -8.52
C LEU A 52 -10.26 5.24 -10.01
N PHE A 53 -11.04 4.66 -10.91
CA PHE A 53 -10.86 4.78 -12.35
C PHE A 53 -11.69 5.92 -12.97
N ALA A 54 -12.68 6.46 -12.25
CA ALA A 54 -13.52 7.58 -12.67
C ALA A 54 -12.86 8.92 -12.29
N ARG A 55 -12.05 9.47 -13.20
CA ARG A 55 -11.18 10.65 -12.94
C ARG A 55 -11.92 11.83 -12.32
N ASP A 56 -13.02 12.26 -12.91
CA ASP A 56 -13.76 13.45 -12.46
C ASP A 56 -14.40 13.26 -11.08
N ALA A 57 -14.95 12.06 -10.84
CA ALA A 57 -15.51 11.71 -9.53
C ALA A 57 -14.42 11.65 -8.46
N LEU A 58 -13.28 11.07 -8.80
CA LEU A 58 -12.12 10.98 -7.90
C LEU A 58 -11.54 12.36 -7.60
N GLN A 59 -11.43 13.24 -8.60
CA GLN A 59 -10.94 14.60 -8.41
C GLN A 59 -11.85 15.38 -7.45
N ARG A 60 -13.18 15.27 -7.60
CA ARG A 60 -14.13 15.89 -6.67
C ARG A 60 -14.02 15.33 -5.25
N ALA A 61 -13.82 14.01 -5.12
CA ALA A 61 -13.70 13.35 -3.82
C ALA A 61 -12.40 13.72 -3.09
N VAL A 62 -11.30 13.91 -3.81
CA VAL A 62 -9.97 14.25 -3.26
C VAL A 62 -9.84 15.75 -2.98
N ALA A 63 -10.65 16.59 -3.60
CA ALA A 63 -10.55 18.04 -3.47
C ALA A 63 -10.54 18.50 -2.00
N GLY A 64 -9.61 19.39 -1.69
CA GLY A 64 -9.49 19.99 -0.37
C GLY A 64 -8.88 19.11 0.72
N HIS A 65 -8.33 17.93 0.40
CA HIS A 65 -7.53 17.14 1.34
C HIS A 65 -6.07 17.59 1.32
N ASP A 66 -5.44 17.60 2.48
CA ASP A 66 -4.04 18.01 2.66
C ASP A 66 -3.08 16.90 2.25
N ALA A 67 -3.49 15.63 2.46
CA ALA A 67 -2.72 14.43 2.13
C ALA A 67 -3.59 13.34 1.50
N VAL A 68 -2.98 12.58 0.60
CA VAL A 68 -3.58 11.36 0.01
C VAL A 68 -2.71 10.18 0.38
N ILE A 69 -3.31 9.11 0.93
CA ILE A 69 -2.66 7.86 1.27
C ILE A 69 -3.26 6.75 0.40
N ASN A 70 -2.45 6.19 -0.48
CA ASN A 70 -2.85 5.10 -1.36
C ASN A 70 -2.32 3.74 -0.88
N LEU A 71 -3.22 2.96 -0.26
CA LEU A 71 -2.98 1.57 0.16
C LEU A 71 -3.85 0.59 -0.65
N ALA A 72 -4.46 1.05 -1.75
CA ALA A 72 -5.33 0.20 -2.56
C ALA A 72 -4.51 -0.82 -3.35
N THR A 73 -4.81 -2.10 -3.11
CA THR A 73 -4.25 -3.25 -3.83
C THR A 73 -5.31 -4.33 -4.00
N HIS A 74 -5.12 -5.21 -4.97
CA HIS A 74 -5.93 -6.42 -5.15
C HIS A 74 -5.01 -7.61 -5.39
N LEU A 75 -4.45 -8.14 -4.30
CA LEU A 75 -3.53 -9.28 -4.38
C LEU A 75 -4.32 -10.59 -4.50
N PRO A 76 -3.97 -11.46 -5.48
CA PRO A 76 -4.57 -12.79 -5.55
C PRO A 76 -4.15 -13.62 -4.35
N VAL A 77 -5.08 -14.43 -3.82
CA VAL A 77 -4.90 -15.20 -2.58
C VAL A 77 -4.70 -16.68 -2.88
N GLY A 78 -3.78 -17.33 -2.17
CA GLY A 78 -3.50 -18.75 -2.24
C GLY A 78 -3.04 -19.18 -3.65
N LEU A 79 -3.47 -20.35 -4.11
CA LEU A 79 -3.08 -20.90 -5.42
C LEU A 79 -3.53 -20.04 -6.62
N ARG A 80 -4.49 -19.13 -6.41
CA ARG A 80 -4.93 -18.21 -7.46
C ARG A 80 -3.82 -17.31 -7.97
N MET A 81 -2.80 -17.03 -7.16
CA MET A 81 -1.65 -16.20 -7.55
C MET A 81 -0.88 -16.76 -8.77
N PHE A 82 -0.99 -18.06 -9.02
CA PHE A 82 -0.32 -18.73 -10.14
C PHE A 82 -1.18 -18.80 -11.41
N LEU A 83 -2.45 -18.39 -11.35
CA LEU A 83 -3.33 -18.43 -12.52
C LEU A 83 -3.01 -17.30 -13.50
N PRO A 84 -3.08 -17.55 -14.80
CA PRO A 84 -3.00 -16.50 -15.82
C PRO A 84 -4.02 -15.39 -15.55
N GLY A 85 -3.59 -14.13 -15.63
CA GLY A 85 -4.47 -12.97 -15.42
C GLY A 85 -4.82 -12.65 -13.97
N ALA A 86 -4.43 -13.46 -12.98
CA ALA A 86 -4.77 -13.23 -11.57
C ALA A 86 -4.30 -11.86 -11.03
N TRP A 87 -3.25 -11.32 -11.60
CA TRP A 87 -2.67 -10.04 -11.20
C TRP A 87 -3.23 -8.84 -11.97
N ALA A 88 -4.07 -9.07 -12.99
CA ALA A 88 -4.53 -8.02 -13.91
C ALA A 88 -5.22 -6.84 -13.20
N GLU A 89 -6.08 -7.12 -12.20
CA GLU A 89 -6.76 -6.06 -11.45
C GLU A 89 -5.79 -5.31 -10.55
N ASN A 90 -4.84 -6.00 -9.91
CA ASN A 90 -3.80 -5.33 -9.13
C ASN A 90 -2.91 -4.44 -10.01
N ASP A 91 -2.55 -4.92 -11.20
CA ASP A 91 -1.78 -4.14 -12.18
C ASP A 91 -2.56 -2.91 -12.67
N ARG A 92 -3.86 -3.06 -12.88
CA ARG A 92 -4.76 -1.96 -13.25
C ARG A 92 -4.84 -0.90 -12.15
N ILE A 93 -5.00 -1.32 -10.90
CA ILE A 93 -5.00 -0.42 -9.73
C ILE A 93 -3.67 0.35 -9.66
N ARG A 94 -2.54 -0.35 -9.71
CA ARG A 94 -1.22 0.26 -9.62
C ARG A 94 -0.91 1.21 -10.77
N ARG A 95 -1.28 0.85 -12.01
CA ARG A 95 -1.03 1.68 -13.18
C ARG A 95 -1.98 2.86 -13.31
N ILE A 96 -3.30 2.60 -13.21
CA ILE A 96 -4.31 3.59 -13.57
C ILE A 96 -4.81 4.32 -12.33
N ALA A 97 -5.22 3.60 -11.28
CA ALA A 97 -5.78 4.25 -10.10
C ALA A 97 -4.73 5.10 -9.36
N SER A 98 -3.46 4.63 -9.24
CA SER A 98 -2.40 5.45 -8.65
C SER A 98 -2.12 6.73 -9.44
N ALA A 99 -2.14 6.67 -10.77
CA ALA A 99 -1.98 7.85 -11.61
C ALA A 99 -3.14 8.84 -11.44
N ASN A 100 -4.39 8.34 -11.46
CA ASN A 100 -5.58 9.17 -11.26
C ASN A 100 -5.61 9.82 -9.87
N LEU A 101 -5.19 9.09 -8.81
CA LEU A 101 -5.09 9.63 -7.46
C LEU A 101 -4.05 10.74 -7.36
N VAL A 102 -2.90 10.59 -8.02
CA VAL A 102 -1.88 11.64 -8.07
C VAL A 102 -2.40 12.87 -8.83
N ASP A 103 -3.07 12.70 -9.97
CA ASP A 103 -3.68 13.80 -10.72
C ASP A 103 -4.73 14.53 -9.88
N ALA A 104 -5.60 13.78 -9.20
CA ALA A 104 -6.61 14.34 -8.30
C ALA A 104 -5.98 15.07 -7.10
N ALA A 105 -4.92 14.52 -6.50
CA ALA A 105 -4.19 15.13 -5.40
C ALA A 105 -3.52 16.44 -5.82
N ILE A 106 -2.91 16.49 -7.00
CA ILE A 106 -2.29 17.69 -7.56
C ILE A 106 -3.37 18.77 -7.79
N ALA A 107 -4.45 18.41 -8.47
CA ALA A 107 -5.55 19.33 -8.78
C ALA A 107 -6.29 19.80 -7.51
N GLY A 108 -6.44 18.92 -6.51
CA GLY A 108 -7.11 19.19 -5.25
C GLY A 108 -6.28 19.99 -4.25
N GLY A 109 -5.02 20.31 -4.56
CA GLY A 109 -4.17 21.11 -3.70
C GLY A 109 -3.46 20.33 -2.57
N ALA A 110 -3.50 18.99 -2.57
CA ALA A 110 -2.79 18.19 -1.59
C ALA A 110 -1.28 18.48 -1.61
N THR A 111 -0.67 18.52 -0.44
CA THR A 111 0.78 18.78 -0.30
C THR A 111 1.58 17.49 -0.12
N ARG A 112 0.89 16.37 0.21
CA ARG A 112 1.51 15.07 0.49
C ARG A 112 0.78 13.92 -0.20
N PHE A 113 1.57 12.99 -0.74
CA PHE A 113 1.08 11.75 -1.32
C PHE A 113 1.91 10.57 -0.78
N ILE A 114 1.25 9.58 -0.19
CA ILE A 114 1.89 8.37 0.34
C ILE A 114 1.43 7.18 -0.51
N GLN A 115 2.38 6.47 -1.10
CA GLN A 115 2.14 5.31 -1.96
C GLN A 115 2.66 4.04 -1.34
N GLU A 116 1.81 3.04 -1.21
CA GLU A 116 2.22 1.67 -0.93
C GLU A 116 3.06 1.10 -2.08
N SER A 117 4.12 0.41 -1.74
CA SER A 117 4.93 -0.41 -2.64
C SER A 117 5.44 -1.66 -1.91
N PHE A 118 6.25 -2.48 -2.60
CA PHE A 118 6.63 -3.79 -2.11
C PHE A 118 8.13 -4.04 -2.26
N ALA A 119 8.83 -4.31 -1.15
CA ALA A 119 10.28 -4.50 -1.14
C ALA A 119 10.79 -5.70 -1.96
N PRO A 120 10.06 -6.84 -2.13
CA PRO A 120 10.45 -7.90 -3.06
C PRO A 120 10.56 -7.51 -4.54
N ALA A 121 10.46 -6.21 -4.86
CA ALA A 121 10.89 -5.65 -6.14
C ALA A 121 12.41 -5.49 -6.28
N TYR A 122 13.16 -5.57 -5.19
CA TYR A 122 14.61 -5.57 -5.23
C TYR A 122 15.15 -6.91 -5.76
N PRO A 123 16.32 -6.90 -6.43
CA PRO A 123 16.99 -8.13 -6.81
C PRO A 123 17.52 -8.87 -5.57
N ASP A 124 17.68 -10.18 -5.71
CA ASP A 124 18.51 -10.92 -4.76
C ASP A 124 19.96 -10.45 -4.84
N ARG A 125 20.52 -10.08 -3.71
CA ARG A 125 21.90 -9.60 -3.56
C ARG A 125 22.73 -10.47 -2.62
N GLY A 126 22.25 -11.69 -2.30
CA GLY A 126 22.89 -12.56 -1.32
C GLY A 126 23.00 -11.86 0.03
N GLU A 127 24.20 -11.78 0.58
CA GLU A 127 24.49 -11.14 1.86
C GLU A 127 24.65 -9.61 1.80
N ALA A 128 24.63 -9.01 0.60
CA ALA A 128 24.79 -7.57 0.47
C ALA A 128 23.54 -6.82 0.96
N TRP A 129 23.75 -5.77 1.73
CA TRP A 129 22.67 -4.90 2.19
C TRP A 129 21.94 -4.25 1.01
N ILE A 130 20.62 -4.23 1.11
CA ILE A 130 19.72 -3.55 0.17
C ILE A 130 19.15 -2.33 0.88
N ASP A 131 19.30 -1.17 0.26
CA ASP A 131 18.73 0.11 0.70
C ASP A 131 17.80 0.69 -0.37
N GLU A 132 17.24 1.88 -0.09
CA GLU A 132 16.32 2.58 -0.98
C GLU A 132 16.95 3.04 -2.29
N ARG A 133 18.30 3.08 -2.39
CA ARG A 133 19.06 3.46 -3.59
C ARG A 133 19.31 2.28 -4.51
N THR A 134 19.13 1.06 -4.01
CA THR A 134 19.30 -0.16 -4.80
C THR A 134 18.31 -0.17 -5.96
N ALA A 135 18.79 -0.39 -7.17
CA ALA A 135 17.96 -0.46 -8.36
C ALA A 135 16.95 -1.61 -8.25
N LEU A 136 15.70 -1.33 -8.65
CA LEU A 136 14.65 -2.34 -8.66
C LEU A 136 14.83 -3.31 -9.83
N ALA A 137 14.53 -4.59 -9.58
CA ALA A 137 14.46 -5.65 -10.57
C ALA A 137 13.18 -6.47 -10.35
N PRO A 138 11.99 -5.86 -10.50
CA PRO A 138 10.74 -6.50 -10.15
C PRO A 138 10.47 -7.72 -11.04
N ALA A 139 9.99 -8.79 -10.44
CA ALA A 139 9.48 -9.95 -11.16
C ALA A 139 8.29 -9.54 -12.04
N ARG A 140 7.95 -10.38 -13.02
CA ARG A 140 6.87 -10.08 -13.99
C ARG A 140 5.55 -9.69 -13.30
N PHE A 141 5.18 -10.38 -12.23
CA PHE A 141 3.93 -10.16 -11.48
C PHE A 141 3.94 -8.89 -10.62
N SER A 142 5.11 -8.28 -10.39
CA SER A 142 5.24 -7.08 -9.56
C SER A 142 5.67 -5.83 -10.35
N ARG A 143 5.79 -5.90 -11.68
CA ARG A 143 6.24 -4.78 -12.52
C ARG A 143 5.38 -3.53 -12.38
N SER A 144 4.08 -3.69 -12.19
CA SER A 144 3.15 -2.57 -12.05
C SER A 144 3.40 -1.69 -10.81
N LEU A 145 4.15 -2.19 -9.81
CA LEU A 145 4.53 -1.35 -8.68
C LEU A 145 5.42 -0.17 -9.12
N VAL A 146 6.26 -0.36 -10.15
CA VAL A 146 7.10 0.71 -10.69
C VAL A 146 6.24 1.84 -11.26
N ASP A 147 5.08 1.52 -11.84
CA ASP A 147 4.15 2.52 -12.37
C ASP A 147 3.50 3.33 -11.23
N ALA A 148 3.14 2.66 -10.11
CA ALA A 148 2.64 3.33 -8.92
C ALA A 148 3.72 4.23 -8.27
N GLU A 149 4.95 3.75 -8.15
CA GLU A 149 6.08 4.54 -7.64
C GLU A 149 6.38 5.77 -8.52
N ARG A 150 6.38 5.61 -9.85
CA ARG A 150 6.53 6.72 -10.80
C ARG A 150 5.43 7.77 -10.63
N SER A 151 4.20 7.36 -10.35
CA SER A 151 3.11 8.29 -10.07
C SER A 151 3.40 9.12 -8.81
N ALA A 152 3.87 8.51 -7.72
CA ALA A 152 4.27 9.23 -6.51
C ALA A 152 5.52 10.13 -6.73
N GLN A 153 6.48 9.69 -7.54
CA GLN A 153 7.63 10.50 -7.93
C GLN A 153 7.21 11.73 -8.74
N ARG A 154 6.24 11.59 -9.64
CA ARG A 154 5.67 12.71 -10.40
C ARG A 154 5.02 13.75 -9.47
N PHE A 155 4.35 13.32 -8.39
CA PHE A 155 3.83 14.22 -7.37
C PHE A 155 4.95 15.04 -6.70
N SER A 156 6.10 14.42 -6.41
CA SER A 156 7.28 15.13 -5.88
C SER A 156 7.87 16.11 -6.88
N GLY A 157 7.85 15.78 -8.17
CA GLY A 157 8.41 16.60 -9.25
C GLY A 157 7.74 17.98 -9.42
N VAL A 158 6.55 18.18 -8.84
CA VAL A 158 5.84 19.48 -8.84
C VAL A 158 6.01 20.25 -7.52
N GLY A 159 7.09 20.01 -6.79
CA GLY A 159 7.43 20.72 -5.56
C GLY A 159 6.63 20.29 -4.32
N ARG A 160 6.06 19.09 -4.33
CA ARG A 160 5.26 18.51 -3.24
C ARG A 160 5.97 17.31 -2.62
N THR A 161 5.40 16.72 -1.57
CA THR A 161 6.02 15.59 -0.88
C THR A 161 5.37 14.27 -1.27
N GLY A 162 6.00 13.51 -2.15
CA GLY A 162 5.67 12.11 -2.44
C GLY A 162 6.53 11.16 -1.61
N VAL A 163 5.92 10.23 -0.90
CA VAL A 163 6.59 9.21 -0.10
C VAL A 163 6.17 7.83 -0.61
N ILE A 164 7.14 6.96 -0.87
CA ILE A 164 6.92 5.59 -1.29
C ILE A 164 7.32 4.66 -0.15
N LEU A 165 6.36 3.85 0.33
CA LEU A 165 6.58 2.89 1.39
C LEU A 165 6.77 1.49 0.78
N ARG A 166 8.01 1.03 0.67
CA ARG A 166 8.34 -0.33 0.22
C ARG A 166 8.27 -1.29 1.38
N PHE A 167 7.13 -1.92 1.56
CA PHE A 167 6.91 -2.89 2.63
C PHE A 167 7.55 -4.23 2.31
N ALA A 168 8.20 -4.82 3.32
CA ALA A 168 8.60 -6.21 3.32
C ALA A 168 7.39 -7.16 3.37
N ALA A 169 7.60 -8.47 3.38
CA ALA A 169 6.51 -9.44 3.49
C ALA A 169 5.74 -9.25 4.80
N PHE A 170 4.42 -9.12 4.70
CA PHE A 170 3.58 -8.88 5.85
C PHE A 170 3.35 -10.15 6.67
N TYR A 171 3.43 -10.01 7.99
CA TYR A 171 2.99 -11.06 8.92
C TYR A 171 2.11 -10.49 10.03
N GLY A 172 1.25 -11.37 10.57
CA GLY A 172 0.38 -11.01 11.68
C GLY A 172 -0.61 -12.13 12.00
N PRO A 173 -1.19 -12.14 13.21
CA PRO A 173 -2.06 -13.23 13.69
C PRO A 173 -3.35 -13.38 12.87
N ASP A 174 -3.81 -12.34 12.25
CA ASP A 174 -5.01 -12.29 11.41
C ASP A 174 -4.71 -12.38 9.90
N SER A 175 -3.43 -12.49 9.52
CA SER A 175 -3.03 -12.74 8.13
C SER A 175 -3.40 -14.16 7.72
N TRP A 176 -4.12 -14.29 6.60
CA TRP A 176 -4.36 -15.59 6.00
C TRP A 176 -3.04 -16.30 5.66
N PHE A 177 -2.06 -15.57 5.13
CA PHE A 177 -0.74 -16.10 4.78
C PHE A 177 -0.02 -16.67 6.00
N THR A 178 0.05 -15.92 7.10
CA THR A 178 0.68 -16.37 8.34
C THR A 178 -0.01 -17.60 8.91
N ARG A 179 -1.36 -17.62 8.92
CA ARG A 179 -2.13 -18.77 9.43
C ARG A 179 -1.96 -20.01 8.56
N ASP A 180 -1.94 -19.85 7.24
CA ASP A 180 -1.70 -20.97 6.33
C ASP A 180 -0.27 -21.50 6.46
N LEU A 181 0.72 -20.63 6.57
CA LEU A 181 2.10 -21.04 6.81
C LEU A 181 2.24 -21.86 8.09
N ILE A 182 1.65 -21.38 9.21
CA ILE A 182 1.64 -22.13 10.48
C ILE A 182 0.95 -23.49 10.31
N ARG A 183 -0.17 -23.56 9.57
CA ARG A 183 -0.89 -24.80 9.31
C ARG A 183 -0.03 -25.80 8.52
N TYR A 184 0.71 -25.33 7.51
CA TYR A 184 1.60 -26.18 6.71
C TYR A 184 2.77 -26.69 7.54
N VAL A 185 3.43 -25.81 8.29
CA VAL A 185 4.56 -26.18 9.16
C VAL A 185 4.14 -27.24 10.20
N ARG A 186 2.95 -27.06 10.82
CA ARG A 186 2.40 -28.05 11.76
C ARG A 186 2.12 -29.43 11.14
N ARG A 187 1.99 -29.50 9.82
CA ARG A 187 1.83 -30.74 9.06
C ARG A 187 3.14 -31.30 8.48
N GLY A 188 4.27 -30.73 8.91
CA GLY A 188 5.61 -31.15 8.44
C GLY A 188 5.98 -30.65 7.05
N PHE A 189 5.18 -29.71 6.47
CA PHE A 189 5.46 -29.13 5.17
C PHE A 189 5.88 -27.67 5.32
N VAL A 190 7.07 -27.33 4.81
CA VAL A 190 7.59 -25.95 4.85
C VAL A 190 7.71 -25.43 3.43
N PRO A 191 6.72 -24.66 2.94
CA PRO A 191 6.76 -24.07 1.60
C PRO A 191 7.70 -22.84 1.63
N ILE A 192 9.00 -23.07 1.47
CA ILE A 192 9.99 -22.00 1.34
C ILE A 192 10.15 -21.70 -0.16
N PRO A 193 9.75 -20.51 -0.63
CA PRO A 193 10.02 -20.11 -1.99
C PRO A 193 11.51 -19.72 -2.12
N GLY A 194 12.22 -20.35 -3.03
CA GLY A 194 13.63 -20.08 -3.29
C GLY A 194 14.58 -21.06 -2.61
N ALA A 195 15.84 -20.68 -2.49
CA ALA A 195 16.87 -21.48 -1.80
C ALA A 195 16.67 -21.42 -0.27
N ALA A 196 17.08 -22.47 0.43
CA ALA A 196 16.92 -22.55 1.89
C ALA A 196 17.66 -21.43 2.64
N GLU A 197 18.74 -20.94 2.05
CA GLU A 197 19.61 -19.87 2.58
C GLU A 197 19.16 -18.47 2.18
N SER A 198 18.02 -18.33 1.46
CA SER A 198 17.53 -17.02 1.00
C SER A 198 17.05 -16.16 2.17
N TYR A 199 17.41 -14.89 2.14
CA TYR A 199 16.90 -13.89 3.09
C TYR A 199 15.48 -13.46 2.73
N ILE A 200 14.59 -13.42 3.71
CA ILE A 200 13.23 -12.91 3.56
C ILE A 200 13.03 -11.79 4.58
N SER A 201 12.96 -10.56 4.11
CA SER A 201 12.58 -9.43 4.96
C SER A 201 11.08 -9.49 5.25
N SER A 202 10.71 -9.26 6.51
CA SER A 202 9.31 -9.23 6.94
C SER A 202 9.01 -8.02 7.82
N VAL A 203 7.75 -7.63 7.88
CA VAL A 203 7.25 -6.53 8.70
C VAL A 203 5.89 -6.89 9.29
N SER A 204 5.65 -6.56 10.56
CA SER A 204 4.35 -6.77 11.17
C SER A 204 3.30 -5.82 10.57
N HIS A 205 2.04 -6.25 10.56
CA HIS A 205 0.95 -5.38 10.11
C HIS A 205 0.87 -4.08 10.94
N ASP A 206 1.16 -4.16 12.24
CA ASP A 206 1.10 -3.00 13.14
C ASP A 206 2.25 -2.02 12.89
N ASP A 207 3.47 -2.53 12.68
CA ASP A 207 4.61 -1.67 12.32
C ASP A 207 4.42 -1.03 10.93
N ALA A 208 3.87 -1.78 9.98
CA ALA A 208 3.52 -1.23 8.67
C ALA A 208 2.47 -0.10 8.79
N ALA A 209 1.47 -0.26 9.65
CA ALA A 209 0.48 0.79 9.90
C ALA A 209 1.10 2.02 10.56
N ARG A 210 2.01 1.83 11.54
CA ARG A 210 2.78 2.93 12.15
C ARG A 210 3.66 3.64 11.13
N ALA A 211 4.26 2.90 10.19
CA ALA A 211 5.06 3.49 9.11
C ALA A 211 4.20 4.36 8.18
N VAL A 212 2.95 3.97 7.88
CA VAL A 212 2.00 4.81 7.12
C VAL A 212 1.76 6.13 7.85
N VAL A 213 1.52 6.08 9.15
CA VAL A 213 1.32 7.29 9.96
C VAL A 213 2.59 8.15 10.01
N GLY A 214 3.75 7.53 10.27
CA GLY A 214 5.05 8.23 10.29
C GLY A 214 5.40 8.89 8.96
N ALA A 215 4.94 8.34 7.84
CA ALA A 215 5.15 8.90 6.51
C ALA A 215 4.49 10.27 6.32
N LEU A 216 3.52 10.65 7.15
CA LEU A 216 2.95 12.02 7.16
C LEU A 216 3.99 13.08 7.55
N LEU A 217 5.04 12.73 8.26
CA LEU A 217 6.11 13.61 8.69
C LEU A 217 7.42 13.42 7.91
N ALA A 218 7.51 12.36 7.09
CA ALA A 218 8.71 12.03 6.33
C ALA A 218 9.00 13.06 5.22
N ARG A 219 10.28 13.17 4.83
CA ARG A 219 10.69 13.91 3.64
C ARG A 219 10.29 13.15 2.38
N ALA A 220 10.23 13.84 1.24
CA ALA A 220 9.99 13.19 -0.05
C ALA A 220 11.04 12.11 -0.33
N GLY A 221 10.61 10.95 -0.85
CA GLY A 221 11.51 9.86 -1.20
C GLY A 221 10.91 8.47 -0.97
N ASN A 222 11.80 7.49 -1.05
CA ASN A 222 11.46 6.09 -0.79
C ASN A 222 11.83 5.73 0.64
N LEU A 223 10.96 4.99 1.31
CA LEU A 223 11.21 4.44 2.63
C LEU A 223 11.02 2.92 2.57
N GLN A 224 12.01 2.20 3.05
CA GLN A 224 11.94 0.75 3.17
C GLN A 224 11.54 0.38 4.59
N CYS A 225 10.34 -0.21 4.72
CA CYS A 225 9.81 -0.64 6.01
C CYS A 225 10.22 -2.10 6.25
N ARG A 226 11.27 -2.28 7.04
CA ARG A 226 11.78 -3.59 7.49
C ARG A 226 12.20 -3.50 8.96
N ARG A 227 12.25 -4.61 9.62
CA ARG A 227 13.00 -4.86 10.84
C ARG A 227 14.14 -5.81 10.55
#